data_c8dc45725037b6facc5e7206d8f6321a
#
_entry.id   c8dc45725037b6facc5e7206d8f6321a
#
_cell.length_a   1.000
_cell.length_b   1.000
_cell.length_c   1.000
_cell.angle_alpha   90.00
_cell.angle_beta   90.00
_cell.angle_gamma   90.00
#
_symmetry.space_group_name_H-M   'P 1'
#
loop_
_entity.id
_entity.type
_entity.pdbx_description
1 polymer ?
#
loop_
_entity_poly.entity_id
_entity_poly.type
_entity_poly.pdbx_seq_one_letter_code
_entity_poly.pdbx_strand_id
1 'polypeptide(L)'
;MKKIIIIFLSIIFFTPVLADSRFGELTEMFDERMRGQDNQWVRPHPGPFVWNMIENKQGEYYWGDADEYVVYAQDHNQTIIATIWPYANWEQKSCKRKKAKSPFGKHFSKYLSKPCSMDDYKTFLLNLVDRYDGDGNNDMPGLTKPIIHWEIMNEPEFDMFFKGTEDEFVEIFNFSSK
;
A
#
# COMPACT_ATOMS: atom_id res chain seq x y z
N MET A 1 -63.92 -25.56 -27.20
CA MET A 1 -63.25 -24.28 -26.93
C MET A 1 -61.92 -24.60 -26.26
N LYS A 2 -60.76 -24.41 -26.92
CA LYS A 2 -59.43 -24.66 -26.36
C LYS A 2 -58.97 -23.37 -25.64
N LYS A 3 -58.75 -23.47 -24.33
CA LYS A 3 -58.17 -22.33 -23.55
C LYS A 3 -56.66 -22.25 -23.81
N ILE A 4 -56.21 -21.15 -24.39
CA ILE A 4 -54.79 -20.83 -24.54
C ILE A 4 -54.31 -20.17 -23.24
N ILE A 5 -53.39 -20.82 -22.53
CA ILE A 5 -52.71 -20.24 -21.36
C ILE A 5 -51.48 -19.56 -21.87
N ILE A 6 -51.43 -18.22 -21.81
CA ILE A 6 -50.23 -17.44 -22.10
C ILE A 6 -49.44 -17.30 -20.80
N ILE A 7 -48.29 -17.97 -20.75
CA ILE A 7 -47.32 -17.80 -19.63
C ILE A 7 -46.43 -16.62 -19.97
N PHE A 8 -46.57 -15.52 -19.23
CA PHE A 8 -45.60 -14.40 -19.28
C PHE A 8 -44.37 -14.81 -18.51
N LEU A 9 -43.26 -15.07 -19.22
CA LEU A 9 -41.96 -15.27 -18.63
C LEU A 9 -41.36 -13.89 -18.40
N SER A 10 -41.43 -13.39 -17.16
CA SER A 10 -40.71 -12.13 -16.78
C SER A 10 -39.22 -12.42 -16.70
N ILE A 11 -38.47 -12.02 -17.71
CA ILE A 11 -37.02 -12.03 -17.66
C ILE A 11 -36.60 -10.84 -16.78
N ILE A 12 -36.21 -11.13 -15.53
CA ILE A 12 -35.60 -10.16 -14.65
C ILE A 12 -34.17 -10.00 -15.13
N PHE A 13 -33.86 -8.89 -15.79
CA PHE A 13 -32.50 -8.50 -16.07
C PHE A 13 -31.85 -8.01 -14.76
N PHE A 14 -31.01 -8.84 -14.17
CA PHE A 14 -30.06 -8.36 -13.16
C PHE A 14 -29.00 -7.52 -13.88
N THR A 15 -29.14 -6.21 -13.87
CA THR A 15 -28.02 -5.34 -14.18
C THR A 15 -27.05 -5.45 -13.00
N PRO A 16 -25.80 -5.87 -13.20
CA PRO A 16 -24.82 -5.81 -12.12
C PRO A 16 -24.72 -4.34 -11.67
N VAL A 17 -24.94 -4.11 -10.39
CA VAL A 17 -24.61 -2.81 -9.79
C VAL A 17 -23.10 -2.73 -9.78
N LEU A 18 -22.54 -2.00 -10.75
CA LEU A 18 -21.11 -1.70 -10.74
C LEU A 18 -20.82 -0.87 -9.49
N ALA A 19 -19.87 -1.32 -8.70
CA ALA A 19 -19.42 -0.57 -7.55
C ALA A 19 -18.97 0.84 -8.01
N ASP A 20 -19.39 1.87 -7.29
CA ASP A 20 -19.03 3.25 -7.62
C ASP A 20 -17.53 3.44 -7.36
N SER A 21 -16.76 3.65 -8.43
CA SER A 21 -15.30 3.81 -8.38
C SER A 21 -14.82 5.05 -7.58
N ARG A 22 -15.75 5.87 -7.08
CA ARG A 22 -15.44 7.02 -6.20
C ARG A 22 -15.25 6.63 -4.74
N PHE A 23 -15.62 5.42 -4.36
CA PHE A 23 -15.53 4.94 -2.97
C PHE A 23 -14.39 3.93 -2.82
N GLY A 24 -13.77 3.95 -1.65
CA GLY A 24 -12.73 3.02 -1.26
C GLY A 24 -12.78 2.71 0.24
N GLU A 25 -11.96 1.79 0.65
CA GLU A 25 -11.86 1.34 2.04
C GLU A 25 -10.46 1.52 2.59
N LEU A 26 -10.39 1.95 3.85
CA LEU A 26 -9.18 1.84 4.66
C LEU A 26 -9.12 0.40 5.20
N THR A 27 -8.14 -0.36 4.75
CA THR A 27 -8.01 -1.77 5.11
C THR A 27 -6.85 -2.01 6.07
N GLU A 28 -7.02 -2.92 7.02
CA GLU A 28 -5.88 -3.46 7.76
C GLU A 28 -5.21 -4.56 6.93
N MET A 29 -3.87 -4.61 6.96
CA MET A 29 -3.08 -5.49 6.11
C MET A 29 -3.44 -6.99 6.25
N PHE A 30 -3.90 -7.41 7.43
CA PHE A 30 -4.15 -8.82 7.76
C PHE A 30 -5.59 -9.12 8.21
N ASP A 31 -6.52 -8.17 8.14
CA ASP A 31 -7.90 -8.43 8.52
C ASP A 31 -8.74 -8.88 7.31
N GLU A 32 -9.05 -10.17 7.25
CA GLU A 32 -9.88 -10.74 6.19
C GLU A 32 -11.27 -10.08 6.06
N ARG A 33 -11.79 -9.50 7.15
CA ARG A 33 -13.08 -8.80 7.16
C ARG A 33 -13.02 -7.45 6.47
N MET A 34 -11.82 -6.88 6.38
CA MET A 34 -11.54 -5.57 5.76
C MET A 34 -10.99 -5.71 4.33
N ARG A 35 -10.92 -6.93 3.83
CA ARG A 35 -10.60 -7.19 2.43
C ARG A 35 -11.80 -6.80 1.59
N GLY A 36 -11.82 -5.54 1.19
CA GLY A 36 -12.93 -4.85 0.57
C GLY A 36 -13.66 -5.58 -0.55
N GLN A 37 -14.73 -4.98 -1.04
CA GLN A 37 -15.54 -5.52 -2.13
C GLN A 37 -14.81 -5.36 -3.47
N ASP A 38 -15.12 -6.19 -4.45
CA ASP A 38 -14.58 -6.12 -5.80
C ASP A 38 -14.75 -4.72 -6.41
N ASN A 39 -13.76 -4.30 -7.20
CA ASN A 39 -13.77 -3.03 -7.94
C ASN A 39 -13.72 -1.74 -7.09
N GLN A 40 -13.22 -1.82 -5.87
CA GLN A 40 -13.05 -0.65 -5.01
C GLN A 40 -11.59 -0.20 -4.90
N TRP A 41 -11.41 1.03 -4.40
CA TRP A 41 -10.12 1.50 -3.93
C TRP A 41 -9.84 0.93 -2.56
N VAL A 42 -8.60 0.47 -2.33
CA VAL A 42 -8.13 0.00 -1.04
C VAL A 42 -6.87 0.73 -0.64
N ARG A 43 -6.82 1.17 0.61
CA ARG A 43 -5.66 1.82 1.21
C ARG A 43 -5.26 1.03 2.46
N PRO A 44 -4.26 0.15 2.35
CA PRO A 44 -3.80 -0.59 3.52
C PRO A 44 -3.12 0.34 4.53
N HIS A 45 -3.51 0.24 5.81
CA HIS A 45 -2.95 1.09 6.86
C HIS A 45 -2.51 0.26 8.08
N PRO A 46 -1.24 0.29 8.49
CA PRO A 46 -0.13 1.00 7.87
C PRO A 46 0.26 0.45 6.50
N GLY A 47 -0.18 -0.77 6.16
CA GLY A 47 0.10 -1.46 4.91
C GLY A 47 1.46 -2.14 4.89
N PRO A 48 1.74 -2.88 3.81
CA PRO A 48 2.96 -3.65 3.66
C PRO A 48 4.13 -2.85 3.08
N PHE A 49 3.90 -1.59 2.64
CA PHE A 49 4.92 -0.80 1.95
C PHE A 49 5.78 0.01 2.92
N VAL A 50 6.20 -0.64 3.99
CA VAL A 50 7.07 -0.09 5.04
C VAL A 50 8.51 -0.50 4.75
N TRP A 51 9.42 0.45 4.65
CA TRP A 51 10.82 0.16 4.35
C TRP A 51 11.41 -0.91 5.29
N ASN A 52 11.17 -0.80 6.59
CA ASN A 52 11.66 -1.79 7.57
C ASN A 52 11.07 -3.20 7.39
N MET A 53 9.88 -3.33 6.84
CA MET A 53 9.26 -4.64 6.60
C MET A 53 9.83 -5.29 5.35
N ILE A 54 10.08 -4.50 4.32
CA ILE A 54 10.62 -4.96 3.04
C ILE A 54 12.14 -5.14 3.11
N GLU A 55 12.86 -4.20 3.72
CA GLU A 55 14.32 -4.22 3.81
C GLU A 55 14.74 -4.02 5.28
N ASN A 56 14.63 -5.08 6.07
CA ASN A 56 15.01 -5.04 7.49
C ASN A 56 16.53 -5.06 7.72
N LYS A 57 17.29 -5.38 6.69
CA LYS A 57 18.74 -5.35 6.61
C LYS A 57 19.15 -4.84 5.22
N GLN A 58 20.11 -3.93 5.18
CA GLN A 58 20.56 -3.26 3.97
C GLN A 58 20.84 -4.24 2.82
N GLY A 59 20.17 -4.03 1.69
CA GLY A 59 20.31 -4.84 0.48
C GLY A 59 19.60 -6.19 0.50
N GLU A 60 18.93 -6.55 1.60
CA GLU A 60 18.17 -7.80 1.70
C GLU A 60 16.66 -7.51 1.70
N TYR A 61 16.00 -7.76 0.57
CA TYR A 61 14.58 -7.47 0.35
C TYR A 61 13.71 -8.69 0.62
N TYR A 62 12.66 -8.51 1.42
CA TYR A 62 11.59 -9.47 1.66
C TYR A 62 10.26 -8.88 1.18
N TRP A 63 9.74 -9.42 0.11
CA TRP A 63 8.53 -8.92 -0.55
C TRP A 63 7.25 -9.65 -0.14
N GLY A 64 7.36 -10.75 0.59
CA GLY A 64 6.25 -11.69 0.82
C GLY A 64 4.94 -11.03 1.23
N ASP A 65 4.96 -10.18 2.26
CA ASP A 65 3.74 -9.53 2.77
C ASP A 65 3.16 -8.53 1.74
N ALA A 66 4.03 -7.83 1.01
CA ALA A 66 3.61 -6.86 0.00
C ALA A 66 3.04 -7.56 -1.24
N ASP A 67 3.73 -8.60 -1.72
CA ASP A 67 3.27 -9.42 -2.84
C ASP A 67 1.92 -10.08 -2.55
N GLU A 68 1.76 -10.67 -1.37
CA GLU A 68 0.50 -11.29 -0.96
C GLU A 68 -0.66 -10.29 -0.98
N TYR A 69 -0.43 -9.07 -0.49
CA TYR A 69 -1.44 -8.02 -0.53
C TYR A 69 -1.79 -7.60 -1.96
N VAL A 70 -0.79 -7.44 -2.84
CA VAL A 70 -0.99 -7.05 -4.24
C VAL A 70 -1.72 -8.16 -5.00
N VAL A 71 -1.35 -9.43 -4.81
CA VAL A 71 -2.07 -10.58 -5.40
C VAL A 71 -3.53 -10.57 -4.99
N TYR A 72 -3.80 -10.40 -3.68
CA TYR A 72 -5.18 -10.31 -3.20
C TYR A 72 -5.96 -9.17 -3.88
N ALA A 73 -5.38 -7.97 -3.93
CA ALA A 73 -6.05 -6.81 -4.49
C ALA A 73 -6.35 -6.97 -5.99
N GLN A 74 -5.41 -7.51 -6.77
CA GLN A 74 -5.63 -7.73 -8.20
C GLN A 74 -6.67 -8.83 -8.46
N ASP A 75 -6.72 -9.90 -7.66
CA ASP A 75 -7.71 -10.98 -7.77
C ASP A 75 -9.14 -10.49 -7.50
N HIS A 76 -9.29 -9.43 -6.70
CA HIS A 76 -10.58 -8.76 -6.41
C HIS A 76 -10.79 -7.48 -7.25
N ASN A 77 -9.96 -7.28 -8.28
CA ASN A 77 -10.00 -6.11 -9.15
C ASN A 77 -9.93 -4.75 -8.39
N GLN A 78 -9.28 -4.73 -7.23
CA GLN A 78 -9.12 -3.53 -6.41
C GLN A 78 -8.00 -2.64 -6.94
N THR A 79 -8.08 -1.34 -6.66
CA THR A 79 -7.04 -0.36 -6.94
C THR A 79 -6.38 0.06 -5.63
N ILE A 80 -5.07 -0.08 -5.55
CA ILE A 80 -4.32 0.19 -4.32
C ILE A 80 -3.88 1.65 -4.29
N ILE A 81 -4.10 2.32 -3.15
CA ILE A 81 -3.34 3.51 -2.73
C ILE A 81 -2.28 3.03 -1.76
N ALA A 82 -1.04 2.98 -2.21
CA ALA A 82 0.07 2.41 -1.44
C ALA A 82 0.75 3.49 -0.60
N THR A 83 0.62 3.39 0.73
CA THR A 83 1.29 4.31 1.66
C THR A 83 2.70 3.86 1.92
N ILE A 84 3.69 4.63 1.49
CA ILE A 84 5.12 4.40 1.72
C ILE A 84 5.54 4.98 3.07
N TRP A 85 6.18 4.14 3.91
CA TRP A 85 6.74 4.57 5.18
C TRP A 85 8.27 4.54 5.11
N PRO A 86 8.94 5.71 5.20
CA PRO A 86 10.39 5.84 4.98
C PRO A 86 11.22 5.45 6.20
N TYR A 87 10.86 4.36 6.88
CA TYR A 87 11.45 3.97 8.15
C TYR A 87 12.11 2.60 8.06
N ALA A 88 13.45 2.55 8.16
CA ALA A 88 14.21 1.33 8.32
C ALA A 88 15.04 1.37 9.61
N ASN A 89 14.93 0.31 10.43
CA ASN A 89 15.61 0.28 11.73
C ASN A 89 17.13 0.29 11.60
N TRP A 90 17.68 -0.40 10.61
CA TRP A 90 19.12 -0.48 10.37
C TRP A 90 19.67 0.88 9.97
N GLU A 91 18.96 1.58 9.11
CA GLU A 91 19.34 2.87 8.55
C GLU A 91 19.28 3.97 9.62
N GLN A 92 18.15 4.14 10.31
CA GLN A 92 17.97 5.19 11.32
C GLN A 92 18.83 4.98 12.58
N LYS A 93 19.24 3.74 12.85
CA LYS A 93 20.23 3.45 13.88
C LYS A 93 21.62 3.96 13.51
N SER A 94 21.96 3.98 12.23
CA SER A 94 23.30 4.39 11.74
C SER A 94 23.66 5.83 12.15
N CYS A 95 22.70 6.77 12.07
CA CYS A 95 22.88 8.16 12.51
C CYS A 95 22.32 8.46 13.91
N LYS A 96 22.10 7.42 14.71
CA LYS A 96 21.71 7.53 16.12
C LYS A 96 20.35 8.26 16.34
N ARG A 97 19.40 8.10 15.42
CA ARG A 97 18.03 8.64 15.61
C ARG A 97 17.44 8.12 16.93
N LYS A 98 16.59 8.93 17.56
CA LYS A 98 15.89 8.52 18.78
C LYS A 98 14.82 7.49 18.48
N LYS A 99 14.77 6.43 19.30
CA LYS A 99 13.71 5.46 19.22
C LYS A 99 12.37 6.11 19.57
N ALA A 100 11.34 5.71 18.88
CA ALA A 100 9.96 6.11 19.12
C ALA A 100 9.08 4.88 19.33
N LYS A 101 7.92 5.07 19.94
CA LYS A 101 6.92 4.01 20.05
C LYS A 101 5.96 4.14 18.87
N SER A 102 6.12 3.24 17.88
CA SER A 102 5.18 3.14 16.79
C SER A 102 3.81 2.64 17.27
N PRO A 103 2.69 3.21 16.79
CA PRO A 103 1.36 2.69 17.05
C PRO A 103 1.13 1.30 16.43
N PHE A 104 1.91 0.93 15.40
CA PHE A 104 1.76 -0.32 14.64
C PHE A 104 2.68 -1.46 15.11
N GLY A 105 3.28 -1.31 16.28
CA GLY A 105 4.11 -2.35 16.89
C GLY A 105 5.55 -2.41 16.37
N LYS A 106 6.26 -3.47 16.78
CA LYS A 106 7.71 -3.61 16.58
C LYS A 106 8.14 -3.91 15.14
N HIS A 107 7.25 -4.50 14.34
CA HIS A 107 7.55 -4.90 12.96
C HIS A 107 7.52 -3.70 12.01
N PHE A 108 6.72 -2.69 12.31
CA PHE A 108 6.66 -1.47 11.54
C PHE A 108 8.01 -0.74 11.56
N SER A 109 8.36 -0.12 12.67
CA SER A 109 9.68 0.47 12.92
C SER A 109 9.83 0.84 14.40
N LYS A 110 11.09 0.92 14.85
CA LYS A 110 11.47 1.49 16.16
C LYS A 110 11.84 2.96 16.07
N TYR A 111 11.79 3.54 14.89
CA TYR A 111 12.14 4.93 14.60
C TYR A 111 11.10 5.51 13.66
N LEU A 112 10.79 6.78 13.85
CA LEU A 112 9.81 7.51 13.05
C LEU A 112 10.37 8.85 12.58
N SER A 113 11.62 8.88 12.19
CA SER A 113 12.33 10.10 11.78
C SER A 113 12.68 10.06 10.30
N LYS A 114 13.07 11.20 9.75
CA LYS A 114 13.62 11.28 8.40
C LYS A 114 14.78 10.30 8.23
N PRO A 115 14.91 9.62 7.07
CA PRO A 115 16.08 8.82 6.73
C PRO A 115 17.38 9.56 6.98
N CYS A 116 18.41 8.85 7.43
CA CYS A 116 19.75 9.38 7.59
C CYS A 116 20.44 9.56 6.23
N SER A 117 20.24 8.58 5.34
CA SER A 117 20.71 8.54 3.97
C SER A 117 19.54 8.62 3.01
N MET A 118 19.42 9.74 2.31
CA MET A 118 18.41 9.88 1.26
C MET A 118 18.76 9.03 0.02
N ASP A 119 20.02 8.66 -0.18
CA ASP A 119 20.44 7.77 -1.26
C ASP A 119 20.01 6.31 -1.00
N ASP A 120 20.13 5.84 0.25
CA ASP A 120 19.60 4.52 0.62
C ASP A 120 18.07 4.48 0.49
N TYR A 121 17.38 5.54 0.92
CA TYR A 121 15.94 5.68 0.74
C TYR A 121 15.54 5.70 -0.75
N LYS A 122 16.31 6.39 -1.59
CA LYS A 122 16.11 6.38 -3.04
C LYS A 122 16.22 4.97 -3.61
N THR A 123 17.25 4.24 -3.20
CA THR A 123 17.46 2.86 -3.66
C THR A 123 16.26 1.98 -3.28
N PHE A 124 15.75 2.13 -2.06
CA PHE A 124 14.53 1.44 -1.63
C PHE A 124 13.32 1.83 -2.49
N LEU A 125 13.08 3.15 -2.71
CA LEU A 125 11.95 3.64 -3.52
C LEU A 125 11.99 3.09 -4.95
N LEU A 126 13.16 3.13 -5.59
CA LEU A 126 13.31 2.61 -6.94
C LEU A 126 12.99 1.13 -7.01
N ASN A 127 13.52 0.31 -6.08
CA ASN A 127 13.19 -1.12 -6.05
C ASN A 127 11.71 -1.38 -5.74
N LEU A 128 11.09 -0.55 -4.88
CA LEU A 128 9.68 -0.69 -4.54
C LEU A 128 8.77 -0.37 -5.73
N VAL A 129 9.05 0.72 -6.44
CA VAL A 129 8.24 1.14 -7.59
C VAL A 129 8.44 0.17 -8.75
N ASP A 130 9.69 -0.16 -9.10
CA ASP A 130 10.07 -1.09 -10.17
C ASP A 130 9.39 -2.47 -10.01
N ARG A 131 9.20 -2.93 -8.75
CA ARG A 131 8.52 -4.19 -8.49
C ARG A 131 7.03 -4.20 -8.81
N TYR A 132 6.37 -3.04 -8.79
CA TYR A 132 4.90 -2.95 -8.93
C TYR A 132 4.43 -1.99 -10.01
N ASP A 133 5.29 -1.47 -10.89
CA ASP A 133 4.90 -0.52 -11.92
C ASP A 133 4.35 -1.16 -13.19
N GLY A 134 4.61 -2.46 -13.41
CA GLY A 134 4.04 -3.23 -14.51
C GLY A 134 4.69 -2.95 -15.85
N ASP A 135 5.95 -2.51 -15.88
CA ASP A 135 6.69 -2.21 -17.12
C ASP A 135 7.32 -3.46 -17.77
N GLY A 136 7.30 -4.60 -17.09
CA GLY A 136 7.83 -5.89 -17.53
C GLY A 136 9.26 -6.16 -17.08
N ASN A 137 9.89 -5.25 -16.32
CA ASN A 137 11.24 -5.42 -15.80
C ASN A 137 11.19 -5.52 -14.27
N ASN A 138 11.77 -6.56 -13.68
CA ASN A 138 11.81 -6.80 -12.23
C ASN A 138 10.46 -6.81 -11.51
N ASP A 139 9.37 -6.83 -12.24
CA ASP A 139 8.01 -6.88 -11.69
C ASP A 139 7.80 -8.06 -10.73
N MET A 140 6.88 -7.90 -9.81
CA MET A 140 6.36 -9.00 -9.01
C MET A 140 5.87 -10.12 -9.93
N PRO A 141 6.30 -11.38 -9.73
CA PRO A 141 5.80 -12.50 -10.53
C PRO A 141 4.27 -12.59 -10.50
N GLY A 142 3.64 -12.55 -11.69
CA GLY A 142 2.19 -12.58 -11.81
C GLY A 142 1.49 -11.24 -11.58
N LEU A 143 2.21 -10.13 -11.61
CA LEU A 143 1.61 -8.79 -11.58
C LEU A 143 0.75 -8.58 -12.84
N THR A 144 -0.53 -8.26 -12.62
CA THR A 144 -1.51 -7.98 -13.69
C THR A 144 -2.15 -6.60 -13.56
N LYS A 145 -2.04 -6.00 -12.38
CA LYS A 145 -2.57 -4.68 -12.09
C LYS A 145 -1.53 -3.85 -11.33
N PRO A 146 -0.81 -2.96 -12.03
CA PRO A 146 0.26 -2.17 -11.41
C PRO A 146 -0.27 -1.20 -10.36
N ILE A 147 0.60 -0.83 -9.42
CA ILE A 147 0.33 0.23 -8.45
C ILE A 147 0.74 1.57 -9.08
N ILE A 148 -0.24 2.45 -9.29
CA ILE A 148 -0.04 3.77 -9.89
C ILE A 148 -0.34 4.92 -8.93
N HIS A 149 -0.78 4.62 -7.71
CA HIS A 149 -1.09 5.62 -6.68
C HIS A 149 -0.26 5.35 -5.44
N TRP A 150 0.71 6.24 -5.22
CA TRP A 150 1.64 6.19 -4.10
C TRP A 150 1.40 7.37 -3.18
N GLU A 151 1.31 7.11 -1.89
CA GLU A 151 1.16 8.11 -0.85
C GLU A 151 2.41 8.10 0.03
N ILE A 152 2.93 9.28 0.35
CA ILE A 152 4.11 9.40 1.21
C ILE A 152 3.68 9.69 2.63
N MET A 153 3.75 8.68 3.48
CA MET A 153 3.35 8.69 4.89
C MET A 153 1.85 9.00 5.11
N ASN A 154 1.42 8.87 6.34
CA ASN A 154 0.11 9.27 6.80
C ASN A 154 0.29 10.32 7.90
N GLU A 155 -0.45 11.43 7.83
CA GLU A 155 -0.58 12.43 8.91
C GLU A 155 0.77 12.80 9.56
N PRO A 156 1.75 13.28 8.80
CA PRO A 156 3.11 13.56 9.31
C PRO A 156 3.16 14.65 10.38
N GLU A 157 2.08 15.41 10.55
CA GLU A 157 1.90 16.39 11.62
C GLU A 157 1.73 15.76 13.00
N PHE A 158 1.38 14.46 13.06
CA PHE A 158 1.23 13.77 14.33
C PHE A 158 2.51 13.03 14.73
N ASP A 159 2.97 13.32 15.93
CA ASP A 159 4.14 12.70 16.58
C ASP A 159 4.11 11.17 16.61
N MET A 160 2.94 10.57 16.52
CA MET A 160 2.80 9.12 16.49
C MET A 160 3.19 8.50 15.14
N PHE A 161 3.21 9.29 14.07
CA PHE A 161 3.58 8.85 12.74
C PHE A 161 4.93 9.39 12.29
N PHE A 162 5.29 10.63 12.65
CA PHE A 162 6.57 11.23 12.30
C PHE A 162 7.19 12.00 13.47
N LYS A 163 8.49 11.82 13.71
CA LYS A 163 9.30 12.47 14.75
C LYS A 163 10.35 13.41 14.14
N GLY A 164 9.98 14.08 13.09
CA GLY A 164 10.82 15.08 12.44
C GLY A 164 10.21 16.47 12.48
N THR A 165 10.84 17.37 11.76
CA THR A 165 10.34 18.73 11.52
C THR A 165 9.53 18.78 10.23
N GLU A 166 8.76 19.86 10.04
CA GLU A 166 8.06 20.12 8.78
C GLU A 166 9.03 20.16 7.60
N ASP A 167 10.19 20.81 7.74
CA ASP A 167 11.22 20.87 6.70
C ASP A 167 11.77 19.47 6.35
N GLU A 168 11.98 18.61 7.34
CA GLU A 168 12.39 17.22 7.11
C GLU A 168 11.32 16.42 6.36
N PHE A 169 10.04 16.64 6.64
CA PHE A 169 8.95 16.03 5.88
C PHE A 169 8.91 16.55 4.44
N VAL A 170 8.98 17.86 4.23
CA VAL A 170 9.00 18.47 2.90
C VAL A 170 10.18 17.95 2.08
N GLU A 171 11.34 17.71 2.70
CA GLU A 171 12.49 17.10 2.03
C GLU A 171 12.20 15.67 1.57
N ILE A 172 11.60 14.83 2.44
CA ILE A 172 11.19 13.46 2.09
C ILE A 172 10.19 13.50 0.92
N PHE A 173 9.14 14.33 1.04
CA PHE A 173 8.08 14.42 0.05
C PHE A 173 8.60 14.85 -1.31
N ASN A 174 9.37 15.95 -1.36
CA ASN A 174 9.96 16.45 -2.61
C ASN A 174 10.94 15.48 -3.24
N PHE A 175 11.61 14.67 -2.42
CA PHE A 175 12.52 13.65 -2.90
C PHE A 175 11.80 12.47 -3.51
N SER A 176 10.70 12.04 -2.88
CA SER A 176 9.92 10.88 -3.31
C SER A 176 9.04 11.15 -4.54
N SER A 177 8.78 12.42 -4.86
CA SER A 177 7.89 12.83 -5.97
C SER A 177 8.61 13.05 -7.30
N LYS A 178 9.91 12.78 -7.38
CA LYS A 178 10.77 12.95 -8.58
C LYS A 178 10.94 11.65 -9.36
#